data_286d32ac816c3cfebf4ec2c15a138700
#
_entry.id   286d32ac816c3cfebf4ec2c15a138700
#
_cell.length_a   1.000
_cell.length_b   1.000
_cell.length_c   1.000
_cell.angle_alpha   90.00
_cell.angle_beta   90.00
_cell.angle_gamma   90.00
#
_symmetry.space_group_name_H-M   'P 1'
#
loop_
_entity.id
_entity.type
_entity.pdbx_description
1 polymer ?
#
loop_
_entity_poly.entity_id
_entity_poly.type
_entity_poly.pdbx_seq_one_letter_code
_entity_poly.pdbx_strand_id
1 'polypeptide(L)'
;MVSETPALRQLLEVYEEYQTEVIGVQPVDPADVSKYGIIQTSAQKNKVYQIDDLVEKPTVKDAPSNIAVMGRYVLRPSIFPVLEQTKRGAGNEIQLTDALREICREQSMYARKLKGSRFDIGDKLGSFKASTEIALMRDEMRPKLLAYLESVLKKEAQKGAWQ
;
A
#
# COMPACT_ATOMS: atom_id res chain seq x y z
N MET A 1 -7.01 -2.86 -4.25
CA MET A 1 -5.88 -3.29 -5.10
C MET A 1 -6.39 -4.31 -6.09
N VAL A 2 -6.03 -4.17 -7.36
CA VAL A 2 -6.39 -5.07 -8.45
C VAL A 2 -5.12 -5.68 -9.01
N SER A 3 -5.03 -7.01 -9.08
CA SER A 3 -3.92 -7.75 -9.66
C SER A 3 -4.36 -9.17 -10.02
N GLU A 4 -3.65 -9.84 -10.92
CA GLU A 4 -3.88 -11.24 -11.29
C GLU A 4 -3.73 -12.18 -10.08
N THR A 5 -2.69 -11.97 -9.27
CA THR A 5 -2.49 -12.68 -8.02
C THR A 5 -2.98 -11.80 -6.86
N PRO A 6 -3.96 -12.25 -6.06
CA PRO A 6 -4.45 -11.48 -4.92
C PRO A 6 -3.33 -11.06 -3.97
N ALA A 7 -3.41 -9.86 -3.39
CA ALA A 7 -2.36 -9.33 -2.51
C ALA A 7 -2.04 -10.28 -1.35
N LEU A 8 -3.05 -10.86 -0.72
CA LEU A 8 -2.84 -11.81 0.37
C LEU A 8 -2.08 -13.07 -0.09
N ARG A 9 -2.36 -13.59 -1.28
CA ARG A 9 -1.61 -14.73 -1.82
C ARG A 9 -0.13 -14.39 -2.01
N GLN A 10 0.17 -13.17 -2.49
CA GLN A 10 1.56 -12.72 -2.63
C GLN A 10 2.29 -12.63 -1.27
N LEU A 11 1.59 -12.31 -0.19
CA LEU A 11 2.17 -12.31 1.17
C LEU A 11 2.34 -13.73 1.72
N LEU A 12 1.37 -14.60 1.51
CA LEU A 12 1.43 -15.99 1.96
C LEU A 12 2.60 -16.76 1.34
N GLU A 13 2.94 -16.51 0.07
CA GLU A 13 4.12 -17.08 -0.58
C GLU A 13 5.42 -16.73 0.17
N VAL A 14 5.54 -15.50 0.66
CA VAL A 14 6.69 -15.08 1.47
C VAL A 14 6.61 -15.66 2.89
N TYR A 15 5.42 -15.72 3.47
CA TYR A 15 5.23 -16.34 4.78
C TYR A 15 5.56 -17.83 4.76
N GLU A 16 5.19 -18.56 3.71
CA GLU A 16 5.54 -19.98 3.53
C GLU A 16 7.06 -20.22 3.49
N GLU A 17 7.83 -19.24 2.94
CA GLU A 17 9.30 -19.31 2.86
C GLU A 17 9.98 -18.94 4.18
N TYR A 18 9.54 -17.87 4.84
CA TYR A 18 10.26 -17.27 5.98
C TYR A 18 9.65 -17.55 7.35
N GLN A 19 8.38 -18.00 7.42
CA GLN A 19 7.65 -18.37 8.65
C GLN A 19 7.65 -17.24 9.71
N THR A 20 7.58 -15.99 9.28
CA THR A 20 7.56 -14.80 10.14
C THR A 20 6.59 -13.75 9.60
N GLU A 21 6.44 -12.62 10.29
CA GLU A 21 5.55 -11.54 9.89
C GLU A 21 5.91 -11.02 8.49
N VAL A 22 4.88 -10.88 7.64
CA VAL A 22 5.01 -10.35 6.28
C VAL A 22 4.05 -9.21 6.07
N ILE A 23 4.56 -8.08 5.58
CA ILE A 23 3.74 -6.92 5.25
C ILE A 23 3.79 -6.60 3.75
N GLY A 24 2.66 -6.13 3.22
CA GLY A 24 2.56 -5.69 1.83
C GLY A 24 2.99 -4.24 1.69
N VAL A 25 3.91 -3.97 0.76
CA VAL A 25 4.44 -2.61 0.52
C VAL A 25 4.40 -2.24 -0.96
N GLN A 26 4.40 -0.93 -1.24
CA GLN A 26 4.64 -0.37 -2.58
C GLN A 26 5.43 0.94 -2.46
N PRO A 27 6.24 1.30 -3.47
CA PRO A 27 6.78 2.65 -3.55
C PRO A 27 5.66 3.67 -3.72
N VAL A 28 5.79 4.82 -3.06
CA VAL A 28 4.91 5.97 -3.20
C VAL A 28 5.72 7.20 -3.64
N ASP A 29 5.03 8.26 -4.06
CA ASP A 29 5.68 9.55 -4.27
C ASP A 29 6.33 10.00 -2.95
N PRO A 30 7.58 10.48 -2.96
CA PRO A 30 8.23 10.99 -1.75
C PRO A 30 7.41 12.07 -1.02
N ALA A 31 6.60 12.86 -1.73
CA ALA A 31 5.71 13.85 -1.12
C ALA A 31 4.56 13.23 -0.30
N ASP A 32 4.25 11.96 -0.55
CA ASP A 32 3.12 11.25 0.07
C ASP A 32 3.52 10.37 1.27
N VAL A 33 4.80 10.27 1.61
CA VAL A 33 5.29 9.37 2.68
C VAL A 33 4.63 9.64 4.03
N SER A 34 4.27 10.88 4.32
CA SER A 34 3.59 11.28 5.57
C SER A 34 2.16 10.74 5.73
N LYS A 35 1.63 10.06 4.71
CA LYS A 35 0.30 9.42 4.76
C LYS A 35 0.35 7.97 5.22
N TYR A 36 1.54 7.36 5.31
CA TYR A 36 1.73 5.92 5.46
C TYR A 36 2.77 5.57 6.53
N GLY A 37 2.71 4.34 7.02
CA GLY A 37 3.87 3.71 7.62
C GLY A 37 4.94 3.45 6.55
N ILE A 38 6.19 3.79 6.83
CA ILE A 38 7.32 3.65 5.90
C ILE A 38 8.31 2.65 6.47
N ILE A 39 8.78 1.72 5.65
CA ILE A 39 9.81 0.76 6.06
C ILE A 39 11.21 1.30 5.78
N GLN A 40 12.15 0.94 6.67
CA GLN A 40 13.58 0.96 6.40
C GLN A 40 14.03 -0.44 6.00
N THR A 41 14.90 -0.55 5.01
CA THR A 41 15.42 -1.82 4.52
C THR A 41 16.84 -1.65 3.97
N SER A 42 17.72 -2.59 4.32
CA SER A 42 19.09 -2.67 3.78
C SER A 42 19.25 -3.78 2.74
N ALA A 43 18.30 -4.70 2.65
CA ALA A 43 18.40 -5.86 1.77
C ALA A 43 17.09 -6.12 0.99
N GLN A 44 17.26 -6.44 -0.30
CA GLN A 44 16.16 -6.84 -1.17
C GLN A 44 16.56 -8.03 -2.02
N LYS A 45 15.67 -9.05 -2.09
CA LYS A 45 15.80 -10.18 -3.01
C LYS A 45 14.42 -10.53 -3.56
N ASN A 46 14.28 -10.68 -4.89
CA ASN A 46 13.04 -11.13 -5.54
C ASN A 46 11.77 -10.34 -5.13
N LYS A 47 11.88 -9.01 -4.97
CA LYS A 47 10.80 -8.13 -4.52
C LYS A 47 10.35 -8.38 -3.07
N VAL A 48 11.17 -9.06 -2.29
CA VAL A 48 11.05 -9.21 -0.84
C VAL A 48 12.13 -8.37 -0.20
N TYR A 49 11.76 -7.57 0.77
CA TYR A 49 12.65 -6.74 1.56
C TYR A 49 12.77 -7.34 2.95
N GLN A 50 13.96 -7.40 3.50
CA GLN A 50 14.13 -7.56 4.93
C GLN A 50 13.92 -6.19 5.59
N ILE A 51 13.07 -6.12 6.58
CA ILE A 51 12.74 -4.89 7.28
C ILE A 51 13.75 -4.67 8.41
N ASP A 52 14.34 -3.49 8.44
CA ASP A 52 15.27 -3.06 9.51
C ASP A 52 14.55 -2.18 10.54
N ASP A 53 13.61 -1.35 10.11
CA ASP A 53 12.79 -0.49 10.99
C ASP A 53 11.48 -0.07 10.28
N LEU A 54 10.53 0.46 11.06
CA LEU A 54 9.27 1.04 10.56
C LEU A 54 9.02 2.37 11.26
N VAL A 55 8.51 3.36 10.52
CA VAL A 55 8.13 4.67 11.06
C VAL A 55 6.73 5.02 10.58
N GLU A 56 5.81 5.31 11.51
CA GLU A 56 4.44 5.71 11.17
C GLU A 56 4.39 7.18 10.78
N LYS A 57 3.89 7.47 9.59
CA LYS A 57 3.64 8.82 9.06
C LYS A 57 4.80 9.80 9.30
N PRO A 58 6.03 9.46 8.86
CA PRO A 58 7.17 10.33 9.05
C PRO A 58 7.00 11.64 8.28
N THR A 59 7.72 12.69 8.68
CA THR A 59 7.85 13.84 7.79
C THR A 59 8.66 13.44 6.54
N VAL A 60 8.55 14.20 5.46
CA VAL A 60 9.30 13.91 4.22
C VAL A 60 10.82 13.89 4.47
N LYS A 61 11.31 14.69 5.44
CA LYS A 61 12.73 14.75 5.79
C LYS A 61 13.19 13.54 6.62
N ASP A 62 12.30 12.99 7.43
CA ASP A 62 12.62 11.90 8.36
C ASP A 62 12.26 10.52 7.82
N ALA A 63 11.64 10.46 6.64
CA ALA A 63 11.26 9.20 6.01
C ALA A 63 12.52 8.39 5.63
N PRO A 64 12.67 7.15 6.14
CA PRO A 64 13.85 6.32 5.85
C PRO A 64 13.90 5.83 4.40
N SER A 65 12.76 5.82 3.72
CA SER A 65 12.60 5.44 2.32
C SER A 65 11.27 6.00 1.76
N ASN A 66 10.92 5.62 0.54
CA ASN A 66 9.58 5.83 -0.02
C ASN A 66 8.78 4.52 -0.16
N ILE A 67 9.15 3.48 0.58
CA ILE A 67 8.47 2.18 0.53
C ILE A 67 7.40 2.16 1.62
N ALA A 68 6.15 2.31 1.20
CA ALA A 68 5.01 2.49 2.08
C ALA A 68 4.25 1.20 2.35
N VAL A 69 3.76 1.04 3.57
CA VAL A 69 2.91 -0.07 4.00
C VAL A 69 1.52 0.08 3.39
N MET A 70 1.01 -1.00 2.78
CA MET A 70 -0.24 -1.00 2.02
C MET A 70 -1.43 -1.59 2.77
N GLY A 71 -1.34 -1.68 4.10
CA GLY A 71 -2.44 -2.18 4.94
C GLY A 71 -2.83 -3.64 4.64
N ARG A 72 -1.87 -4.45 4.23
CA ARG A 72 -2.02 -5.90 4.01
C ARG A 72 -0.92 -6.62 4.75
N TYR A 73 -1.33 -7.55 5.62
CA TYR A 73 -0.46 -8.19 6.60
C TYR A 73 -0.73 -9.68 6.67
N VAL A 74 0.30 -10.47 6.89
CA VAL A 74 0.25 -11.83 7.44
C VAL A 74 1.07 -11.77 8.71
N LEU A 75 0.40 -11.91 9.86
CA LEU A 75 0.99 -11.74 11.19
C LEU A 75 0.74 -13.01 12.01
N ARG A 76 1.70 -13.37 12.84
CA ARG A 76 1.55 -14.46 13.82
C ARG A 76 0.76 -13.97 15.04
N PRO A 77 0.16 -14.88 15.83
CA PRO A 77 -0.56 -14.52 17.05
C PRO A 77 0.26 -13.74 18.09
N SER A 78 1.59 -13.82 18.02
CA SER A 78 2.52 -13.06 18.88
C SER A 78 2.35 -11.53 18.77
N ILE A 79 1.65 -11.02 17.76
CA ILE A 79 1.34 -9.59 17.66
C ILE A 79 0.41 -9.10 18.78
N PHE A 80 -0.51 -9.93 19.28
CA PHE A 80 -1.52 -9.50 20.25
C PHE A 80 -0.91 -9.07 21.60
N PRO A 81 -0.03 -9.84 22.25
CA PRO A 81 0.66 -9.40 23.47
C PRO A 81 1.46 -8.11 23.28
N VAL A 82 2.04 -7.90 22.09
CA VAL A 82 2.79 -6.67 21.79
C VAL A 82 1.83 -5.49 21.69
N LEU A 83 0.68 -5.66 21.01
CA LEU A 83 -0.35 -4.62 20.90
C LEU A 83 -0.91 -4.21 22.26
N GLU A 84 -1.12 -5.17 23.19
CA GLU A 84 -1.59 -4.88 24.53
C GLU A 84 -0.62 -3.97 25.32
N GLN A 85 0.68 -4.05 25.02
CA GLN A 85 1.72 -3.27 25.67
C GLN A 85 2.09 -1.99 24.88
N THR A 86 1.61 -1.87 23.64
CA THR A 86 1.93 -0.74 22.77
C THR A 86 1.31 0.55 23.32
N LYS A 87 2.13 1.57 23.51
CA LYS A 87 1.70 2.90 23.96
C LYS A 87 1.03 3.64 22.79
N ARG A 88 0.23 4.64 23.12
CA ARG A 88 -0.35 5.54 22.13
C ARG A 88 0.76 6.33 21.43
N GLY A 89 0.78 6.28 20.10
CA GLY A 89 1.72 6.96 19.24
C GLY A 89 1.08 8.11 18.45
N ALA A 90 1.36 8.16 17.15
CA ALA A 90 0.84 9.19 16.26
C ALA A 90 -0.69 9.29 16.33
N GLY A 91 -1.22 10.53 16.43
CA GLY A 91 -2.66 10.76 16.56
C GLY A 91 -3.27 10.37 17.91
N ASN A 92 -2.45 10.08 18.95
CA ASN A 92 -2.90 9.57 20.24
C ASN A 92 -3.66 8.22 20.15
N GLU A 93 -3.31 7.40 19.16
CA GLU A 93 -3.88 6.08 18.90
C GLU A 93 -2.83 4.99 19.08
N ILE A 94 -3.26 3.75 19.37
CA ILE A 94 -2.38 2.57 19.31
C ILE A 94 -2.17 2.26 17.83
N GLN A 95 -0.92 2.41 17.36
CA GLN A 95 -0.57 2.19 15.97
C GLN A 95 -0.01 0.77 15.77
N LEU A 96 -0.56 0.04 14.79
CA LEU A 96 -0.03 -1.28 14.42
C LEU A 96 1.44 -1.18 13.97
N THR A 97 1.82 -0.09 13.31
CA THR A 97 3.21 0.14 12.87
C THR A 97 4.18 0.17 14.06
N ASP A 98 3.78 0.76 15.19
CA ASP A 98 4.61 0.80 16.40
C ASP A 98 4.78 -0.59 17.00
N ALA A 99 3.71 -1.40 17.04
CA ALA A 99 3.79 -2.79 17.49
C ALA A 99 4.68 -3.65 16.56
N LEU A 100 4.55 -3.48 15.24
CA LEU A 100 5.40 -4.15 14.27
C LEU A 100 6.87 -3.74 14.40
N ARG A 101 7.12 -2.48 14.74
CA ARG A 101 8.47 -1.98 15.03
C ARG A 101 9.12 -2.69 16.20
N GLU A 102 8.37 -2.93 17.29
CA GLU A 102 8.88 -3.70 18.43
C GLU A 102 9.20 -5.14 18.03
N ILE A 103 8.30 -5.79 17.28
CA ILE A 103 8.58 -7.14 16.77
C ILE A 103 9.82 -7.15 15.88
N CYS A 104 10.01 -6.16 15.02
CA CYS A 104 11.15 -6.06 14.12
C CYS A 104 12.50 -5.96 14.87
N ARG A 105 12.51 -5.43 16.09
CA ARG A 105 13.72 -5.37 16.93
C ARG A 105 14.13 -6.72 17.51
N GLU A 106 13.18 -7.60 17.71
CA GLU A 106 13.40 -8.91 18.35
C GLU A 106 13.62 -10.03 17.32
N GLN A 107 13.06 -9.89 16.13
CA GLN A 107 13.09 -10.92 15.09
C GLN A 107 13.04 -10.34 13.67
N SER A 108 13.53 -11.12 12.71
CA SER A 108 13.46 -10.74 11.29
C SER A 108 12.01 -10.66 10.83
N MET A 109 11.68 -9.59 10.11
CA MET A 109 10.42 -9.39 9.42
C MET A 109 10.67 -9.12 7.94
N TYR A 110 9.68 -9.43 7.11
CA TYR A 110 9.81 -9.23 5.68
C TYR A 110 8.66 -8.39 5.11
N ALA A 111 8.95 -7.67 4.03
CA ALA A 111 7.96 -6.96 3.24
C ALA A 111 7.93 -7.49 1.82
N ARG A 112 6.74 -7.74 1.29
CA ARG A 112 6.52 -8.09 -0.11
C ARG A 112 6.15 -6.85 -0.91
N LYS A 113 6.96 -6.49 -1.92
CA LYS A 113 6.54 -5.51 -2.93
C LYS A 113 5.38 -6.08 -3.72
N LEU A 114 4.18 -5.58 -3.44
CA LEU A 114 2.95 -6.06 -4.06
C LEU A 114 2.90 -5.69 -5.54
N LYS A 115 2.50 -6.65 -6.37
CA LYS A 115 2.13 -6.41 -7.77
C LYS A 115 0.65 -5.99 -7.82
N GLY A 116 0.33 -5.11 -8.76
CA GLY A 116 -1.03 -4.65 -9.01
C GLY A 116 -1.22 -3.15 -8.78
N SER A 117 -2.33 -2.65 -9.31
CA SER A 117 -2.73 -1.25 -9.17
C SER A 117 -3.44 -1.02 -7.85
N ARG A 118 -2.97 -0.05 -7.08
CA ARG A 118 -3.65 0.44 -5.89
C ARG A 118 -4.47 1.67 -6.25
N PHE A 119 -5.72 1.69 -5.81
CA PHE A 119 -6.58 2.86 -5.88
C PHE A 119 -6.88 3.34 -4.46
N ASP A 120 -6.67 4.61 -4.21
CA ASP A 120 -7.15 5.26 -3.01
C ASP A 120 -8.57 5.75 -3.27
N ILE A 121 -9.53 5.23 -2.52
CA ILE A 121 -10.94 5.58 -2.63
C ILE A 121 -11.40 6.51 -1.49
N GLY A 122 -10.46 6.98 -0.67
CA GLY A 122 -10.72 7.90 0.43
C GLY A 122 -11.11 9.30 -0.03
N ASP A 123 -10.82 9.66 -1.27
CA ASP A 123 -11.25 10.90 -1.90
C ASP A 123 -12.12 10.68 -3.14
N LYS A 124 -12.87 11.71 -3.56
CA LYS A 124 -13.81 11.60 -4.69
C LYS A 124 -13.11 11.28 -6.01
N LEU A 125 -11.98 11.93 -6.29
CA LEU A 125 -11.25 11.72 -7.54
C LEU A 125 -10.64 10.31 -7.58
N GLY A 126 -10.07 9.83 -6.47
CA GLY A 126 -9.57 8.48 -6.33
C GLY A 126 -10.66 7.42 -6.56
N SER A 127 -11.87 7.65 -6.04
CA SER A 127 -13.02 6.79 -6.27
C SER A 127 -13.43 6.74 -7.76
N PHE A 128 -13.46 7.89 -8.46
CA PHE A 128 -13.74 7.93 -9.91
C PHE A 128 -12.66 7.21 -10.71
N LYS A 129 -11.39 7.45 -10.41
CA LYS A 129 -10.27 6.74 -11.06
C LYS A 129 -10.39 5.24 -10.88
N ALA A 130 -10.63 4.78 -9.65
CA ALA A 130 -10.81 3.36 -9.34
C ALA A 130 -11.96 2.74 -10.12
N SER A 131 -13.13 3.40 -10.13
CA SER A 131 -14.33 2.91 -10.84
C SER A 131 -14.08 2.80 -12.34
N THR A 132 -13.43 3.80 -12.93
CA THR A 132 -13.11 3.83 -14.36
C THR A 132 -12.13 2.70 -14.73
N GLU A 133 -11.02 2.58 -14.00
CA GLU A 133 -10.00 1.56 -14.25
C GLU A 133 -10.57 0.14 -14.09
N ILE A 134 -11.36 -0.10 -13.03
CA ILE A 134 -11.99 -1.41 -12.79
C ILE A 134 -13.00 -1.74 -13.89
N ALA A 135 -13.79 -0.75 -14.34
CA ALA A 135 -14.74 -0.97 -15.44
C ALA A 135 -14.05 -1.25 -16.78
N LEU A 136 -12.89 -0.63 -17.03
CA LEU A 136 -12.05 -0.91 -18.22
C LEU A 136 -11.41 -2.31 -18.21
N MET A 137 -11.33 -2.98 -17.06
CA MET A 137 -10.85 -4.36 -16.97
C MET A 137 -11.93 -5.39 -17.30
N ARG A 138 -13.20 -4.98 -17.45
CA ARG A 138 -14.32 -5.87 -17.77
C ARG A 138 -14.61 -5.82 -19.26
N ASP A 139 -14.49 -6.97 -19.93
CA ASP A 139 -14.64 -7.08 -21.39
C ASP A 139 -16.00 -6.57 -21.89
N GLU A 140 -17.08 -6.85 -21.15
CA GLU A 140 -18.44 -6.43 -21.48
C GLU A 140 -18.66 -4.90 -21.35
N MET A 141 -17.89 -4.21 -20.49
CA MET A 141 -18.00 -2.78 -20.23
C MET A 141 -17.01 -1.95 -21.03
N ARG A 142 -15.82 -2.48 -21.26
CA ARG A 142 -14.68 -1.78 -21.86
C ARG A 142 -15.02 -1.00 -23.13
N PRO A 143 -15.61 -1.60 -24.18
CA PRO A 143 -15.85 -0.88 -25.45
C PRO A 143 -16.85 0.26 -25.27
N LYS A 144 -17.90 0.06 -24.48
CA LYS A 144 -18.93 1.08 -24.22
C LYS A 144 -18.36 2.24 -23.41
N LEU A 145 -17.52 1.93 -22.40
CA LEU A 145 -16.91 2.94 -21.56
C LEU A 145 -15.89 3.76 -22.34
N LEU A 146 -15.05 3.14 -23.17
CA LEU A 146 -14.09 3.87 -24.02
C LEU A 146 -14.81 4.86 -24.93
N ALA A 147 -15.84 4.42 -25.64
CA ALA A 147 -16.65 5.29 -26.52
C ALA A 147 -17.29 6.46 -25.76
N TYR A 148 -17.76 6.21 -24.54
CA TYR A 148 -18.30 7.25 -23.68
C TYR A 148 -17.23 8.26 -23.25
N LEU A 149 -16.08 7.81 -22.76
CA LEU A 149 -14.98 8.67 -22.35
C LEU A 149 -14.47 9.54 -23.50
N GLU A 150 -14.32 8.97 -24.70
CA GLU A 150 -13.96 9.74 -25.91
C GLU A 150 -15.00 10.83 -26.20
N SER A 151 -16.30 10.52 -26.06
CA SER A 151 -17.36 11.50 -26.29
C SER A 151 -17.32 12.65 -25.29
N VAL A 152 -17.01 12.35 -24.01
CA VAL A 152 -16.85 13.35 -22.95
C VAL A 152 -15.66 14.26 -23.24
N LEU A 153 -14.50 13.67 -23.56
CA LEU A 153 -13.29 14.44 -23.89
C LEU A 153 -13.51 15.37 -25.08
N LYS A 154 -14.17 14.90 -26.15
CA LYS A 154 -14.51 15.74 -27.31
C LYS A 154 -15.41 16.92 -26.93
N LYS A 155 -16.43 16.70 -26.09
CA LYS A 155 -17.33 17.77 -25.62
C LYS A 155 -16.58 18.80 -24.76
N GLU A 156 -15.71 18.37 -23.87
CA GLU A 156 -14.95 19.28 -23.01
C GLU A 156 -13.91 20.09 -23.82
N ALA A 157 -13.24 19.47 -24.80
CA ALA A 157 -12.34 20.18 -25.71
C ALA A 157 -13.07 21.29 -26.51
N GLN A 158 -14.32 21.05 -26.93
CA GLN A 158 -15.12 22.07 -27.62
C GLN A 158 -15.55 23.23 -26.72
N LYS A 159 -15.61 23.04 -25.41
CA LYS A 159 -15.94 24.12 -24.44
C LYS A 159 -14.75 25.04 -24.11
N GLY A 160 -13.54 24.76 -24.65
CA GLY A 160 -12.34 25.55 -24.36
C GLY A 160 -11.85 25.46 -22.90
N ALA A 161 -12.21 24.41 -22.19
CA ALA A 161 -11.95 24.26 -20.74
C ALA A 161 -10.52 23.77 -20.40
N TRP A 162 -9.62 23.77 -21.36
CA TRP A 162 -8.24 23.30 -21.21
C TRP A 162 -7.22 24.42 -21.48
N GLN A 163 -7.40 25.59 -20.81
CA GLN A 163 -6.35 26.60 -20.69
C GLN A 163 -5.69 26.55 -19.32
#